data_2edc3ca64607ca139857d1773e125659
#
_entry.id   2edc3ca64607ca139857d1773e125659
#
_cell.length_a   1.000
_cell.length_b   1.000
_cell.length_c   1.000
_cell.angle_alpha   90.00
_cell.angle_beta   90.00
_cell.angle_gamma   90.00
#
_symmetry.space_group_name_H-M   'P 1'
#
loop_
_entity.id
_entity.type
_entity.pdbx_description
1 polymer ?
#
loop_
_entity_poly.entity_id
_entity_poly.type
_entity_poly.pdbx_seq_one_letter_code
_entity_poly.pdbx_strand_id
1 'polypeptide(L)'
;KLKEAGIHTIDDLAQLKEGIKIQGLRQEALHDLKEQAKLQVKPKCPDGKPNYLLKKIIEGKGLTILPKQNQGDIWFDLEGVQNPVFGTQLEYLIGLCYKNESDDSCIYKAWWAHSPSEEKQAFENWVQWVENRLKRYPDLKIYHYGSYEKTAIRRLEQQYSTKETIIDQWLRYSLLVDLLPIVTGSIVLGEESYSIKKVEKLY
;
A
#
# COMPACT_ATOMS: atom_id res chain seq x y z
N LYS A 1 6.43 -21.43 -13.48
CA LYS A 1 6.34 -22.41 -12.38
C LYS A 1 4.98 -23.09 -12.32
N LEU A 2 3.83 -22.38 -12.20
CA LEU A 2 2.49 -22.99 -12.21
C LEU A 2 2.20 -23.65 -13.55
N LYS A 3 2.46 -22.97 -14.68
CA LYS A 3 2.30 -23.53 -16.04
C LYS A 3 3.16 -24.75 -16.29
N GLU A 4 4.40 -24.78 -15.80
CA GLU A 4 5.33 -25.92 -15.89
C GLU A 4 4.82 -27.12 -15.07
N ALA A 5 4.03 -26.87 -14.03
CA ALA A 5 3.37 -27.89 -13.21
C ALA A 5 1.98 -28.31 -13.75
N GLY A 6 1.60 -27.86 -14.95
CA GLY A 6 0.33 -28.21 -15.59
C GLY A 6 -0.88 -27.42 -15.07
N ILE A 7 -0.64 -26.30 -14.37
CA ILE A 7 -1.69 -25.43 -13.81
C ILE A 7 -1.78 -24.22 -14.74
N HIS A 8 -2.83 -24.15 -15.55
CA HIS A 8 -3.00 -23.14 -16.59
C HIS A 8 -4.11 -22.14 -16.28
N THR A 9 -5.09 -22.54 -15.46
CA THR A 9 -6.28 -21.73 -15.13
C THR A 9 -6.42 -21.55 -13.61
N ILE A 10 -7.30 -20.62 -13.21
CA ILE A 10 -7.69 -20.41 -11.82
C ILE A 10 -8.42 -21.67 -11.30
N ASP A 11 -9.25 -22.31 -12.13
CA ASP A 11 -9.95 -23.55 -11.79
C ASP A 11 -8.98 -24.68 -11.51
N ASP A 12 -7.94 -24.87 -12.34
CA ASP A 12 -6.88 -25.88 -12.09
C ASP A 12 -6.24 -25.66 -10.72
N LEU A 13 -5.94 -24.39 -10.41
CA LEU A 13 -5.32 -24.02 -9.14
C LEU A 13 -6.26 -24.24 -7.95
N ALA A 14 -7.55 -23.90 -8.09
CA ALA A 14 -8.55 -24.09 -7.06
C ALA A 14 -8.77 -25.57 -6.73
N GLN A 15 -8.67 -26.45 -7.73
CA GLN A 15 -8.85 -27.90 -7.60
C GLN A 15 -7.55 -28.66 -7.26
N LEU A 16 -6.43 -27.96 -7.09
CA LEU A 16 -5.15 -28.58 -6.79
C LEU A 16 -5.23 -29.43 -5.51
N LYS A 17 -4.76 -30.68 -5.56
CA LYS A 17 -4.76 -31.59 -4.40
C LYS A 17 -3.87 -31.06 -3.28
N GLU A 18 -4.22 -31.40 -2.03
CA GLU A 18 -3.39 -31.07 -0.88
C GLU A 18 -2.02 -31.77 -0.94
N GLY A 19 -1.00 -31.12 -0.40
CA GLY A 19 0.34 -31.70 -0.28
C GLY A 19 1.20 -31.67 -1.56
N ILE A 20 0.68 -31.17 -2.69
CA ILE A 20 1.48 -31.00 -3.92
C ILE A 20 2.57 -29.97 -3.67
N LYS A 21 3.80 -30.31 -4.10
CA LYS A 21 4.95 -29.39 -4.08
C LYS A 21 5.28 -28.98 -5.50
N ILE A 22 5.43 -27.67 -5.72
CA ILE A 22 5.85 -27.11 -7.01
C ILE A 22 7.26 -26.55 -6.84
N GLN A 23 8.18 -27.00 -7.71
CA GLN A 23 9.57 -26.59 -7.66
C GLN A 23 9.70 -25.06 -7.74
N GLY A 24 10.44 -24.46 -6.81
CA GLY A 24 10.67 -23.03 -6.73
C GLY A 24 9.48 -22.20 -6.23
N LEU A 25 8.44 -22.85 -5.67
CA LEU A 25 7.33 -22.16 -5.01
C LEU A 25 7.24 -22.63 -3.55
N ARG A 26 7.22 -21.69 -2.60
CA ARG A 26 7.07 -21.98 -1.17
C ARG A 26 5.67 -22.54 -0.89
N GLN A 27 5.55 -23.52 0.00
CA GLN A 27 4.27 -24.15 0.33
C GLN A 27 3.23 -23.16 0.87
N GLU A 28 3.65 -22.22 1.71
CA GLU A 28 2.78 -21.15 2.23
C GLU A 28 2.20 -20.29 1.10
N ALA A 29 3.07 -19.89 0.14
CA ALA A 29 2.63 -19.11 -1.02
C ALA A 29 1.69 -19.90 -1.95
N LEU A 30 1.96 -21.22 -2.15
CA LEU A 30 1.08 -22.08 -2.94
C LEU A 30 -0.27 -22.26 -2.26
N HIS A 31 -0.28 -22.40 -0.94
CA HIS A 31 -1.51 -22.50 -0.14
C HIS A 31 -2.34 -21.21 -0.29
N ASP A 32 -1.74 -20.03 -0.11
CA ASP A 32 -2.43 -18.75 -0.24
C ASP A 32 -3.02 -18.55 -1.66
N LEU A 33 -2.23 -18.89 -2.70
CA LEU A 33 -2.68 -18.82 -4.09
C LEU A 33 -3.86 -19.77 -4.36
N LYS A 34 -3.82 -20.98 -3.81
CA LYS A 34 -4.91 -21.95 -3.94
C LYS A 34 -6.19 -21.46 -3.24
N GLU A 35 -6.07 -20.97 -2.01
CA GLU A 35 -7.22 -20.42 -1.28
C GLU A 35 -7.80 -19.19 -1.99
N GLN A 36 -6.96 -18.32 -2.54
CA GLN A 36 -7.40 -17.21 -3.39
C GLN A 36 -8.16 -17.70 -4.63
N ALA A 37 -7.62 -18.68 -5.35
CA ALA A 37 -8.28 -19.27 -6.52
C ALA A 37 -9.64 -19.88 -6.15
N LYS A 38 -9.75 -20.62 -5.03
CA LYS A 38 -11.02 -21.15 -4.53
C LYS A 38 -12.06 -20.06 -4.26
N LEU A 39 -11.63 -18.90 -3.76
CA LEU A 39 -12.53 -17.78 -3.52
C LEU A 39 -12.95 -17.09 -4.82
N GLN A 40 -12.07 -17.02 -5.83
CA GLN A 40 -12.34 -16.41 -7.12
C GLN A 40 -13.36 -17.20 -7.95
N VAL A 41 -13.32 -18.54 -7.90
CA VAL A 41 -14.26 -19.40 -8.63
C VAL A 41 -15.64 -19.51 -7.96
N LYS A 42 -15.77 -19.08 -6.70
CA LYS A 42 -17.07 -19.01 -6.02
C LYS A 42 -17.91 -17.85 -6.55
N PRO A 43 -19.24 -17.99 -6.61
CA PRO A 43 -20.12 -16.85 -6.84
C PRO A 43 -19.80 -15.72 -5.86
N LYS A 44 -19.89 -14.47 -6.34
CA LYS A 44 -19.75 -13.31 -5.44
C LYS A 44 -20.86 -13.30 -4.39
N CYS A 45 -20.58 -12.63 -3.26
CA CYS A 45 -21.60 -12.41 -2.25
C CYS A 45 -22.84 -11.71 -2.83
N PRO A 46 -24.05 -11.91 -2.27
CA PRO A 46 -25.28 -11.30 -2.79
C PRO A 46 -25.25 -9.76 -2.87
N ASP A 47 -24.46 -9.11 -2.04
CA ASP A 47 -24.23 -7.66 -2.03
C ASP A 47 -23.16 -7.21 -3.06
N GLY A 48 -22.66 -8.14 -3.89
CA GLY A 48 -21.64 -7.87 -4.91
C GLY A 48 -20.22 -7.76 -4.38
N LYS A 49 -20.02 -7.89 -3.07
CA LYS A 49 -18.68 -7.85 -2.45
C LYS A 49 -17.84 -9.08 -2.81
N PRO A 50 -16.51 -8.96 -2.86
CA PRO A 50 -15.64 -10.09 -3.09
C PRO A 50 -15.67 -11.06 -1.91
N ASN A 51 -15.54 -12.37 -2.22
CA ASN A 51 -15.32 -13.37 -1.19
C ASN A 51 -13.97 -13.14 -0.51
N TYR A 52 -13.89 -13.40 0.78
CA TYR A 52 -12.62 -13.36 1.52
C TYR A 52 -12.60 -14.38 2.64
N LEU A 53 -11.39 -14.68 3.12
CA LEU A 53 -11.13 -15.49 4.33
C LEU A 53 -10.20 -14.70 5.25
N LEU A 54 -10.49 -14.71 6.54
CA LEU A 54 -9.56 -14.22 7.55
C LEU A 54 -8.42 -15.24 7.74
N LYS A 55 -7.18 -14.76 7.71
CA LYS A 55 -6.02 -15.57 8.03
C LYS A 55 -5.91 -15.76 9.55
N LYS A 56 -5.24 -16.86 9.96
CA LYS A 56 -4.89 -17.05 11.36
C LYS A 56 -4.02 -15.90 11.85
N ILE A 57 -4.34 -15.38 13.02
CA ILE A 57 -3.53 -14.33 13.68
C ILE A 57 -2.16 -14.93 14.03
N ILE A 58 -1.11 -14.29 13.52
CA ILE A 58 0.29 -14.67 13.76
C ILE A 58 1.01 -13.42 14.23
N GLU A 59 1.66 -13.50 15.39
CA GLU A 59 2.47 -12.38 15.91
C GLU A 59 3.53 -11.94 14.88
N GLY A 60 3.69 -10.63 14.71
CA GLY A 60 4.58 -10.04 13.71
C GLY A 60 4.08 -10.07 12.26
N LYS A 61 2.81 -10.45 12.00
CA LYS A 61 2.21 -10.45 10.66
C LYS A 61 0.80 -9.87 10.67
N GLY A 62 0.39 -9.32 9.52
CA GLY A 62 -0.97 -8.82 9.31
C GLY A 62 -1.33 -7.71 10.32
N LEU A 63 -2.53 -7.77 10.89
CA LEU A 63 -3.01 -6.74 11.82
C LEU A 63 -2.17 -6.59 13.09
N THR A 64 -1.37 -7.61 13.47
CA THR A 64 -0.53 -7.53 14.68
C THR A 64 0.65 -6.56 14.54
N ILE A 65 1.01 -6.19 13.30
CA ILE A 65 2.06 -5.18 13.01
C ILE A 65 1.49 -3.80 12.72
N LEU A 66 0.17 -3.63 12.78
CA LEU A 66 -0.44 -2.31 12.61
C LEU A 66 -0.10 -1.45 13.84
N PRO A 67 0.51 -0.27 13.65
CA PRO A 67 0.82 0.62 14.76
C PRO A 67 -0.43 1.04 15.54
N LYS A 68 -0.22 1.38 16.80
CA LYS A 68 -1.29 1.98 17.62
C LYS A 68 -1.71 3.31 17.00
N GLN A 69 -3.02 3.51 16.87
CA GLN A 69 -3.59 4.75 16.34
C GLN A 69 -3.10 5.99 17.09
N ASN A 70 -2.76 7.03 16.35
CA ASN A 70 -2.39 8.35 16.85
C ASN A 70 -3.25 9.43 16.20
N GLN A 71 -3.62 10.47 16.96
CA GLN A 71 -4.42 11.59 16.43
C GLN A 71 -3.69 12.36 15.32
N GLY A 72 -2.37 12.28 15.30
CA GLY A 72 -1.53 12.88 14.28
C GLY A 72 -1.42 12.08 12.98
N ASP A 73 -1.92 10.85 12.92
CA ASP A 73 -1.77 9.96 11.78
C ASP A 73 -2.21 10.59 10.45
N ILE A 74 -1.56 10.16 9.37
CA ILE A 74 -1.73 10.68 8.02
C ILE A 74 -1.95 9.51 7.07
N TRP A 75 -2.93 9.61 6.17
CA TRP A 75 -3.13 8.70 5.03
C TRP A 75 -2.65 9.42 3.77
N PHE A 76 -1.68 8.86 3.10
CA PHE A 76 -0.86 9.51 2.09
C PHE A 76 -0.89 8.74 0.76
N ASP A 77 -0.99 9.47 -0.34
CA ASP A 77 -0.97 8.93 -1.69
C ASP A 77 -0.26 9.87 -2.65
N LEU A 78 0.31 9.31 -3.72
CA LEU A 78 0.99 10.03 -4.79
C LEU A 78 0.40 9.64 -6.15
N GLU A 79 0.18 10.63 -6.98
CA GLU A 79 -0.21 10.42 -8.37
C GLU A 79 0.86 10.96 -9.32
N GLY A 80 1.36 10.07 -10.16
CA GLY A 80 2.44 10.38 -11.08
C GLY A 80 2.15 9.99 -12.52
N VAL A 81 2.83 10.65 -13.45
CA VAL A 81 2.75 10.38 -14.87
C VAL A 81 4.15 10.36 -15.49
N GLN A 82 4.35 9.46 -16.47
CA GLN A 82 5.53 9.55 -17.33
C GLN A 82 5.41 10.82 -18.16
N ASN A 83 6.30 11.78 -17.90
CA ASN A 83 6.28 13.06 -18.63
C ASN A 83 6.82 12.85 -20.06
N PRO A 84 5.98 12.99 -21.10
CA PRO A 84 6.42 12.75 -22.48
C PRO A 84 7.39 13.82 -23.01
N VAL A 85 7.42 14.98 -22.41
CA VAL A 85 8.29 16.10 -22.83
C VAL A 85 9.68 15.96 -22.25
N PHE A 86 9.79 15.59 -20.97
CA PHE A 86 11.07 15.52 -20.26
C PHE A 86 11.62 14.09 -20.15
N GLY A 87 10.84 13.08 -20.59
CA GLY A 87 11.22 11.67 -20.49
C GLY A 87 11.36 11.14 -19.06
N THR A 88 10.92 11.91 -18.06
CA THR A 88 11.03 11.61 -16.64
C THR A 88 9.67 11.40 -16.01
N GLN A 89 9.63 10.67 -14.90
CA GLN A 89 8.46 10.58 -14.05
C GLN A 89 8.21 11.94 -13.39
N LEU A 90 6.95 12.40 -13.39
CA LEU A 90 6.48 13.60 -12.67
C LEU A 90 5.37 13.18 -11.71
N GLU A 91 5.57 13.44 -10.41
CA GLU A 91 4.50 13.31 -9.42
C GLU A 91 3.69 14.61 -9.42
N TYR A 92 2.56 14.59 -10.12
CA TYR A 92 1.75 15.79 -10.31
C TYR A 92 0.82 16.09 -9.13
N LEU A 93 0.64 15.15 -8.22
CA LEU A 93 -0.20 15.31 -7.03
C LEU A 93 0.41 14.60 -5.84
N ILE A 94 0.63 15.33 -4.78
CA ILE A 94 0.93 14.83 -3.43
C ILE A 94 -0.32 15.04 -2.61
N GLY A 95 -1.02 13.96 -2.24
CA GLY A 95 -2.28 14.00 -1.52
C GLY A 95 -2.18 13.35 -0.14
N LEU A 96 -2.91 13.89 0.82
CA LEU A 96 -3.07 13.25 2.11
C LEU A 96 -4.40 13.57 2.78
N CYS A 97 -4.83 12.66 3.64
CA CYS A 97 -5.90 12.87 4.59
C CYS A 97 -5.37 12.80 6.02
N TYR A 98 -5.99 13.54 6.91
CA TYR A 98 -5.71 13.49 8.35
C TYR A 98 -6.97 13.84 9.14
N LYS A 99 -7.03 13.40 10.41
CA LYS A 99 -8.16 13.71 11.27
C LYS A 99 -8.19 15.17 11.70
N ASN A 100 -9.38 15.76 11.64
CA ASN A 100 -9.67 17.03 12.29
C ASN A 100 -9.71 16.81 13.82
N GLU A 101 -9.12 17.74 14.57
CA GLU A 101 -9.05 17.64 16.04
C GLU A 101 -10.38 17.95 16.72
N SER A 102 -11.26 18.67 16.06
CA SER A 102 -12.53 19.13 16.65
C SER A 102 -13.68 18.13 16.53
N ASP A 103 -13.71 17.33 15.46
CA ASP A 103 -14.87 16.48 15.13
C ASP A 103 -14.54 15.12 14.53
N ASP A 104 -13.25 14.74 14.55
CA ASP A 104 -12.73 13.50 13.93
C ASP A 104 -13.01 13.36 12.41
N SER A 105 -13.53 14.39 11.75
CA SER A 105 -13.72 14.37 10.30
C SER A 105 -12.38 14.27 9.57
N CYS A 106 -12.42 13.75 8.34
CA CYS A 106 -11.21 13.66 7.50
C CYS A 106 -11.01 14.98 6.76
N ILE A 107 -9.85 15.61 6.94
CA ILE A 107 -9.43 16.78 6.17
C ILE A 107 -8.48 16.31 5.07
N TYR A 108 -8.82 16.63 3.82
CA TYR A 108 -7.94 16.40 2.67
C TYR A 108 -7.04 17.61 2.42
N LYS A 109 -5.77 17.35 2.12
CA LYS A 109 -4.79 18.36 1.73
C LYS A 109 -3.99 17.86 0.54
N ALA A 110 -3.72 18.74 -0.42
CA ALA A 110 -3.01 18.39 -1.65
C ALA A 110 -2.02 19.49 -2.05
N TRP A 111 -0.94 19.07 -2.72
CA TRP A 111 0.01 19.91 -3.43
C TRP A 111 0.08 19.42 -4.87
N TRP A 112 -0.22 20.33 -5.79
CA TRP A 112 -0.20 20.05 -7.23
C TRP A 112 1.10 20.52 -7.86
N ALA A 113 1.54 19.84 -8.91
CA ALA A 113 2.73 20.16 -9.67
C ALA A 113 2.50 19.88 -11.15
N HIS A 114 2.77 20.85 -12.00
CA HIS A 114 2.63 20.75 -13.47
C HIS A 114 3.98 20.84 -14.19
N SER A 115 5.07 20.96 -13.42
CA SER A 115 6.44 21.03 -13.91
C SER A 115 7.40 20.46 -12.87
N PRO A 116 8.64 20.06 -13.27
CA PRO A 116 9.65 19.60 -12.32
C PRO A 116 9.99 20.58 -11.20
N SER A 117 9.95 21.90 -11.48
CA SER A 117 10.17 22.92 -10.46
C SER A 117 9.05 22.98 -9.44
N GLU A 118 7.80 22.84 -9.90
CA GLU A 118 6.64 22.77 -9.02
C GLU A 118 6.60 21.45 -8.22
N GLU A 119 7.01 20.31 -8.82
CA GLU A 119 7.16 19.03 -8.13
C GLU A 119 8.14 19.12 -6.96
N LYS A 120 9.31 19.76 -7.20
CA LYS A 120 10.28 20.04 -6.13
C LYS A 120 9.62 20.83 -5.00
N GLN A 121 8.96 21.93 -5.35
CA GLN A 121 8.32 22.82 -4.36
C GLN A 121 7.19 22.12 -3.61
N ALA A 122 6.36 21.33 -4.31
CA ALA A 122 5.30 20.52 -3.72
C ALA A 122 5.86 19.51 -2.72
N PHE A 123 6.93 18.80 -3.10
CA PHE A 123 7.63 17.86 -2.24
C PHE A 123 8.22 18.53 -0.98
N GLU A 124 8.92 19.64 -1.14
CA GLU A 124 9.50 20.38 -0.01
C GLU A 124 8.42 20.91 0.95
N ASN A 125 7.32 21.42 0.40
CA ASN A 125 6.19 21.91 1.18
C ASN A 125 5.49 20.79 1.95
N TRP A 126 5.31 19.62 1.32
CA TRP A 126 4.75 18.44 1.96
C TRP A 126 5.65 17.97 3.12
N VAL A 127 6.96 17.83 2.89
CA VAL A 127 7.90 17.43 3.94
C VAL A 127 7.86 18.44 5.10
N GLN A 128 7.87 19.74 4.82
CA GLN A 128 7.80 20.77 5.85
C GLN A 128 6.50 20.71 6.66
N TRP A 129 5.38 20.40 5.99
CA TRP A 129 4.09 20.26 6.65
C TRP A 129 4.09 19.04 7.60
N VAL A 130 4.63 17.91 7.17
CA VAL A 130 4.79 16.71 8.01
C VAL A 130 5.70 16.97 9.21
N GLU A 131 6.83 17.64 9.01
CA GLU A 131 7.75 18.04 10.09
C GLU A 131 7.05 18.91 11.14
N ASN A 132 6.22 19.85 10.71
CA ASN A 132 5.44 20.68 11.64
C ASN A 132 4.38 19.87 12.40
N ARG A 133 3.79 18.87 11.75
CA ARG A 133 2.83 17.97 12.40
C ARG A 133 3.52 17.04 13.40
N LEU A 134 4.72 16.54 13.09
CA LEU A 134 5.55 15.72 13.99
C LEU A 134 5.93 16.44 15.29
N LYS A 135 6.12 17.77 15.27
CA LYS A 135 6.35 18.57 16.49
C LYS A 135 5.18 18.49 17.46
N ARG A 136 3.96 18.34 16.93
CA ARG A 136 2.74 18.25 17.76
C ARG A 136 2.38 16.80 18.09
N TYR A 137 2.66 15.88 17.19
CA TYR A 137 2.36 14.45 17.29
C TYR A 137 3.63 13.61 17.00
N PRO A 138 4.56 13.48 17.95
CA PRO A 138 5.86 12.83 17.70
C PRO A 138 5.75 11.37 17.25
N ASP A 139 4.69 10.67 17.66
CA ASP A 139 4.47 9.26 17.37
C ASP A 139 3.54 9.00 16.17
N LEU A 140 3.16 10.04 15.39
CA LEU A 140 2.32 9.87 14.23
C LEU A 140 2.92 8.88 13.23
N LYS A 141 2.06 8.27 12.41
CA LYS A 141 2.45 7.43 11.27
C LYS A 141 1.90 8.00 9.97
N ILE A 142 2.63 7.75 8.88
CA ILE A 142 2.22 8.05 7.51
C ILE A 142 1.86 6.73 6.85
N TYR A 143 0.57 6.45 6.72
CA TYR A 143 0.07 5.25 6.08
C TYR A 143 0.01 5.45 4.58
N HIS A 144 0.50 4.47 3.82
CA HIS A 144 0.42 4.39 2.36
C HIS A 144 0.09 2.96 1.94
N TYR A 145 -0.18 2.75 0.65
CA TYR A 145 -0.60 1.44 0.16
C TYR A 145 0.30 0.92 -0.96
N GLY A 146 1.21 -0.01 -0.62
CA GLY A 146 2.19 -0.58 -1.53
C GLY A 146 3.53 0.16 -1.51
N SER A 147 4.40 -0.19 -2.45
CA SER A 147 5.79 0.28 -2.44
C SER A 147 6.03 1.57 -3.23
N TYR A 148 5.01 2.05 -3.95
CA TYR A 148 5.16 3.17 -4.89
C TYR A 148 5.58 4.45 -4.18
N GLU A 149 4.84 4.86 -3.16
CA GLU A 149 5.04 6.11 -2.44
C GLU A 149 6.44 6.17 -1.81
N LYS A 150 6.86 5.10 -1.16
CA LYS A 150 8.20 5.02 -0.58
C LYS A 150 9.31 5.13 -1.63
N THR A 151 9.10 4.52 -2.79
CA THR A 151 10.05 4.58 -3.91
C THR A 151 10.08 5.99 -4.52
N ALA A 152 8.91 6.60 -4.71
CA ALA A 152 8.79 7.95 -5.23
C ALA A 152 9.43 9.00 -4.30
N ILE A 153 9.20 8.92 -2.99
CA ILE A 153 9.83 9.80 -2.00
C ILE A 153 11.36 9.75 -2.10
N ARG A 154 11.94 8.54 -2.19
CA ARG A 154 13.39 8.38 -2.36
C ARG A 154 13.89 8.95 -3.69
N ARG A 155 13.13 8.75 -4.76
CA ARG A 155 13.47 9.32 -6.07
C ARG A 155 13.44 10.84 -6.02
N LEU A 156 12.42 11.47 -5.44
CA LEU A 156 12.28 12.91 -5.33
C LEU A 156 13.39 13.54 -4.49
N GLU A 157 13.72 12.92 -3.34
CA GLU A 157 14.84 13.31 -2.49
C GLU A 157 16.16 13.36 -3.29
N GLN A 158 16.48 12.29 -4.01
CA GLN A 158 17.71 12.17 -4.81
C GLN A 158 17.69 13.10 -6.02
N GLN A 159 16.60 13.15 -6.77
CA GLN A 159 16.44 13.96 -7.97
C GLN A 159 16.64 15.45 -7.69
N TYR A 160 16.13 15.93 -6.56
CA TYR A 160 16.19 17.35 -6.20
C TYR A 160 17.26 17.69 -5.17
N SER A 161 18.00 16.69 -4.69
CA SER A 161 19.05 16.84 -3.65
C SER A 161 18.53 17.66 -2.47
N THR A 162 17.35 17.31 -1.96
CA THR A 162 16.63 18.05 -0.93
C THR A 162 16.03 17.14 0.14
N LYS A 163 15.98 17.62 1.40
CA LYS A 163 15.36 16.92 2.53
C LYS A 163 15.95 15.54 2.89
N GLU A 164 17.12 15.19 2.38
CA GLU A 164 17.76 13.87 2.52
C GLU A 164 17.81 13.39 3.98
N THR A 165 18.32 14.23 4.89
CA THR A 165 18.43 13.87 6.32
C THR A 165 17.06 13.55 6.94
N ILE A 166 16.03 14.31 6.58
CA ILE A 166 14.68 14.16 7.12
C ILE A 166 14.07 12.86 6.60
N ILE A 167 14.16 12.63 5.30
CA ILE A 167 13.61 11.41 4.67
C ILE A 167 14.33 10.17 5.17
N ASP A 168 15.67 10.20 5.31
CA ASP A 168 16.42 9.10 5.90
C ASP A 168 15.96 8.78 7.33
N GLN A 169 15.74 9.79 8.16
CA GLN A 169 15.17 9.62 9.50
C GLN A 169 13.77 8.98 9.46
N TRP A 170 12.87 9.46 8.58
CA TRP A 170 11.53 8.87 8.46
C TRP A 170 11.57 7.39 8.10
N LEU A 171 12.48 7.01 7.20
CA LEU A 171 12.66 5.62 6.78
C LEU A 171 13.26 4.75 7.89
N ARG A 172 14.26 5.25 8.63
CA ARG A 172 14.92 4.53 9.75
C ARG A 172 13.97 4.32 10.93
N TYR A 173 13.17 5.32 11.28
CA TYR A 173 12.25 5.25 12.41
C TYR A 173 10.87 4.68 12.02
N SER A 174 10.74 4.10 10.81
CA SER A 174 9.50 3.49 10.34
C SER A 174 8.29 4.41 10.47
N LEU A 175 8.47 5.69 10.08
CA LEU A 175 7.38 6.66 10.05
C LEU A 175 6.36 6.29 8.97
N LEU A 176 6.84 5.79 7.81
CA LEU A 176 6.00 5.29 6.72
C LEU A 176 5.57 3.86 6.99
N VAL A 177 4.27 3.60 6.92
CA VAL A 177 3.64 2.31 7.18
C VAL A 177 2.92 1.85 5.92
N ASP A 178 3.44 0.80 5.28
CA ASP A 178 2.79 0.17 4.12
C ASP A 178 1.65 -0.73 4.58
N LEU A 179 0.43 -0.40 4.18
CA LEU A 179 -0.78 -1.17 4.53
C LEU A 179 -0.93 -2.46 3.71
N LEU A 180 -0.29 -2.58 2.55
CA LEU A 180 -0.43 -3.78 1.71
C LEU A 180 0.04 -5.07 2.40
N PRO A 181 1.22 -5.13 3.06
CA PRO A 181 1.63 -6.29 3.83
C PRO A 181 0.69 -6.61 5.01
N ILE A 182 0.09 -5.60 5.61
CA ILE A 182 -0.88 -5.77 6.71
C ILE A 182 -2.14 -6.45 6.17
N VAL A 183 -2.69 -5.97 5.06
CA VAL A 183 -3.87 -6.54 4.42
C VAL A 183 -3.60 -7.97 3.95
N THR A 184 -2.53 -8.18 3.17
CA THR A 184 -2.18 -9.51 2.64
C THR A 184 -1.81 -10.53 3.72
N GLY A 185 -1.30 -10.04 4.87
CA GLY A 185 -1.04 -10.86 6.05
C GLY A 185 -2.29 -11.21 6.86
N SER A 186 -3.42 -10.51 6.64
CA SER A 186 -4.64 -10.65 7.44
C SER A 186 -5.77 -11.39 6.73
N ILE A 187 -5.86 -11.27 5.40
CA ILE A 187 -6.94 -11.86 4.61
C ILE A 187 -6.42 -12.61 3.39
N VAL A 188 -7.21 -13.57 2.91
CA VAL A 188 -7.16 -14.06 1.53
C VAL A 188 -8.35 -13.46 0.80
N LEU A 189 -8.10 -12.75 -0.30
CA LEU A 189 -9.11 -12.02 -1.07
C LEU A 189 -9.41 -12.76 -2.38
N GLY A 190 -10.68 -12.97 -2.69
CA GLY A 190 -11.15 -13.61 -3.92
C GLY A 190 -11.19 -12.69 -5.14
N GLU A 191 -10.18 -11.81 -5.26
CA GLU A 191 -9.97 -10.93 -6.43
C GLU A 191 -8.60 -11.24 -7.04
N GLU A 192 -8.34 -10.77 -8.27
CA GLU A 192 -7.09 -11.03 -8.98
C GLU A 192 -5.86 -10.33 -8.37
N SER A 193 -6.10 -9.34 -7.53
CA SER A 193 -5.05 -8.58 -6.86
C SER A 193 -5.51 -8.00 -5.53
N TYR A 194 -4.55 -7.56 -4.73
CA TYR A 194 -4.79 -6.80 -3.50
C TYR A 194 -4.63 -5.29 -3.72
N SER A 195 -4.94 -4.78 -4.92
CA SER A 195 -4.95 -3.33 -5.12
C SER A 195 -6.01 -2.66 -4.22
N ILE A 196 -5.77 -1.42 -3.81
CA ILE A 196 -6.71 -0.70 -2.94
C ILE A 196 -8.13 -0.68 -3.54
N LYS A 197 -8.25 -0.52 -4.86
CA LYS A 197 -9.52 -0.56 -5.62
C LYS A 197 -10.28 -1.90 -5.53
N LYS A 198 -9.61 -2.98 -5.15
CA LYS A 198 -10.22 -4.30 -4.93
C LYS A 198 -10.54 -4.50 -3.45
N VAL A 199 -9.65 -4.06 -2.58
CA VAL A 199 -9.82 -4.17 -1.12
C VAL A 199 -10.94 -3.28 -0.61
N GLU A 200 -11.08 -2.05 -1.12
CA GLU A 200 -12.15 -1.11 -0.75
C GLU A 200 -13.58 -1.65 -0.99
N LYS A 201 -13.74 -2.64 -1.88
CA LYS A 201 -15.04 -3.29 -2.10
C LYS A 201 -15.54 -4.13 -0.92
N LEU A 202 -14.71 -4.33 0.10
CA LEU A 202 -15.10 -5.05 1.33
C LEU A 202 -15.95 -4.19 2.28
N TYR A 203 -15.97 -2.87 2.08
CA TYR A 203 -16.70 -1.91 2.93
C TYR A 203 -18.10 -1.59 2.43
#